data_8e2e6d5b0424e6fe1cc391eb157717ba
#
_entry.id   8e2e6d5b0424e6fe1cc391eb157717ba
#
_cell.length_a   1.000
_cell.length_b   1.000
_cell.length_c   1.000
_cell.angle_alpha   90.00
_cell.angle_beta   90.00
_cell.angle_gamma   90.00
#
_symmetry.space_group_name_H-M   'P 1'
#
loop_
_entity.id
_entity.type
_entity.pdbx_description
1 polymer ?
#
loop_
_entity_poly.entity_id
_entity_poly.type
_entity_poly.pdbx_seq_one_letter_code
_entity_poly.pdbx_strand_id
1 'polypeptide(L)'
;MAADTYRPAAIDQLQTLGQQIDVEVFSLGADAKPEAIAEAGLAKGRDEGFDTVIVDTAGRLQIDTSMMEEMVRIRSAVAPDEVLLVVDSMIGQEAAELTRSFHEQVGITGAVLTKMDGDSRGGAALSIRKVSGAPIKFIGTGEKVEALQPFHPERMASRILGMGDVLTLVEKAQKEVEIADVEKMQRKLQEASFDFSDFVKQMRLIKRMGSLGGLMKMIPGMNKIDDGMLKQGEAQLKRIEAMIGSMTAQERENPDLLASQPSRRRRIAKGSGHQPTEVDKMLADFQKMRGFMPVSYTHLRAHETSID
;
A
#
# COMPACT_ATOMS: atom_id res chain seq x y z
N MET A 1 6.51 -15.82 17.77
CA MET A 1 6.94 -15.93 19.18
C MET A 1 7.21 -14.53 19.72
N ALA A 2 6.62 -14.16 20.85
CA ALA A 2 6.78 -12.85 21.49
C ALA A 2 7.97 -12.88 22.47
N ALA A 3 9.18 -12.60 21.99
CA ALA A 3 10.39 -12.55 22.78
C ALA A 3 10.81 -11.11 23.19
N ASP A 4 10.04 -10.07 22.83
CA ASP A 4 10.18 -8.73 23.41
C ASP A 4 9.50 -8.70 24.79
N THR A 5 10.25 -9.05 25.81
CA THR A 5 9.81 -9.11 27.21
C THR A 5 9.97 -7.78 27.95
N TYR A 6 10.66 -6.81 27.38
CA TYR A 6 10.90 -5.49 27.99
C TYR A 6 9.70 -4.55 27.89
N ARG A 7 8.84 -4.79 26.94
CA ARG A 7 7.62 -3.99 26.70
C ARG A 7 6.39 -4.88 26.82
N PRO A 8 5.73 -4.93 27.99
CA PRO A 8 4.52 -5.78 28.16
C PRO A 8 3.46 -5.58 27.08
N ALA A 9 3.27 -4.35 26.63
CA ALA A 9 2.34 -4.03 25.57
C ALA A 9 2.74 -4.63 24.19
N ALA A 10 4.00 -4.99 23.96
CA ALA A 10 4.44 -5.60 22.72
C ALA A 10 3.90 -7.03 22.58
N ILE A 11 3.85 -7.78 23.68
CA ILE A 11 3.28 -9.14 23.70
C ILE A 11 1.80 -9.08 23.33
N ASP A 12 1.03 -8.19 23.97
CA ASP A 12 -0.41 -8.01 23.70
C ASP A 12 -0.66 -7.54 22.26
N GLN A 13 0.18 -6.64 21.77
CA GLN A 13 0.11 -6.15 20.39
C GLN A 13 0.35 -7.27 19.37
N LEU A 14 1.37 -8.11 19.59
CA LEU A 14 1.66 -9.23 18.70
C LEU A 14 0.54 -10.27 18.74
N GLN A 15 -0.04 -10.57 19.92
CA GLN A 15 -1.19 -11.47 20.06
C GLN A 15 -2.42 -10.94 19.31
N THR A 16 -2.71 -9.64 19.45
CA THR A 16 -3.81 -8.99 18.73
C THR A 16 -3.60 -9.06 17.22
N LEU A 17 -2.39 -8.81 16.74
CA LEU A 17 -2.05 -8.92 15.32
C LEU A 17 -2.18 -10.38 14.84
N GLY A 18 -1.68 -11.34 15.60
CA GLY A 18 -1.80 -12.76 15.29
C GLY A 18 -3.27 -13.19 15.11
N GLN A 19 -4.15 -12.75 16.03
CA GLN A 19 -5.59 -13.00 15.90
C GLN A 19 -6.22 -12.38 14.65
N GLN A 20 -5.78 -11.18 14.25
CA GLN A 20 -6.29 -10.50 13.05
C GLN A 20 -5.93 -11.22 11.75
N ILE A 21 -4.77 -11.88 11.70
CA ILE A 21 -4.25 -12.55 10.50
C ILE A 21 -4.31 -14.08 10.59
N ASP A 22 -4.96 -14.60 11.63
CA ASP A 22 -5.10 -16.04 11.89
C ASP A 22 -3.75 -16.78 12.00
N VAL A 23 -2.80 -16.16 12.75
CA VAL A 23 -1.48 -16.73 13.02
C VAL A 23 -1.29 -16.90 14.52
N GLU A 24 -0.88 -18.09 14.93
CA GLU A 24 -0.65 -18.39 16.35
C GLU A 24 0.53 -17.62 16.92
N VAL A 25 0.35 -17.04 18.11
CA VAL A 25 1.40 -16.32 18.85
C VAL A 25 1.73 -17.07 20.14
N PHE A 26 2.93 -17.58 20.21
CA PHE A 26 3.49 -18.22 21.40
C PHE A 26 4.18 -17.20 22.31
N SER A 27 3.93 -17.28 23.62
CA SER A 27 4.56 -16.47 24.66
C SER A 27 4.66 -17.23 25.98
N LEU A 28 5.72 -17.00 26.74
CA LEU A 28 5.88 -17.47 28.14
C LEU A 28 5.67 -16.32 29.16
N GLY A 29 5.21 -15.16 28.70
CA GLY A 29 5.04 -13.97 29.51
C GLY A 29 6.30 -13.11 29.62
N ALA A 30 6.16 -11.95 30.28
CA ALA A 30 7.22 -10.94 30.37
C ALA A 30 8.38 -11.32 31.32
N ASP A 31 8.17 -12.25 32.24
CA ASP A 31 9.19 -12.67 33.22
C ASP A 31 10.15 -13.74 32.66
N ALA A 32 9.84 -14.32 31.50
CA ALA A 32 10.68 -15.34 30.89
C ALA A 32 11.86 -14.70 30.13
N LYS A 33 12.99 -15.41 30.07
CA LYS A 33 14.13 -14.96 29.27
C LYS A 33 13.83 -15.08 27.78
N PRO A 34 14.23 -14.08 26.96
CA PRO A 34 13.99 -14.10 25.51
C PRO A 34 14.51 -15.36 24.81
N GLU A 35 15.71 -15.83 25.17
CA GLU A 35 16.28 -17.05 24.62
C GLU A 35 15.46 -18.30 24.97
N ALA A 36 14.93 -18.40 26.19
CA ALA A 36 14.06 -19.52 26.60
C ALA A 36 12.72 -19.53 25.85
N ILE A 37 12.14 -18.35 25.60
CA ILE A 37 10.93 -18.21 24.77
C ILE A 37 11.21 -18.70 23.35
N ALA A 38 12.36 -18.29 22.79
CA ALA A 38 12.75 -18.65 21.43
C ALA A 38 12.97 -20.17 21.29
N GLU A 39 13.68 -20.79 22.22
CA GLU A 39 13.91 -22.26 22.24
C GLU A 39 12.61 -23.04 22.39
N ALA A 40 11.77 -22.68 23.36
CA ALA A 40 10.51 -23.37 23.62
C ALA A 40 9.53 -23.21 22.45
N GLY A 41 9.45 -22.00 21.88
CA GLY A 41 8.61 -21.77 20.74
C GLY A 41 9.09 -22.46 19.46
N LEU A 42 10.41 -22.58 19.25
CA LEU A 42 10.95 -23.35 18.14
C LEU A 42 10.64 -24.86 18.29
N ALA A 43 10.78 -25.41 19.51
CA ALA A 43 10.40 -26.79 19.80
C ALA A 43 8.91 -27.03 19.50
N LYS A 44 8.03 -26.17 20.01
CA LYS A 44 6.58 -26.22 19.72
C LYS A 44 6.32 -26.13 18.21
N GLY A 45 6.97 -25.22 17.50
CA GLY A 45 6.78 -25.07 16.06
C GLY A 45 7.14 -26.33 15.27
N ARG A 46 8.19 -27.04 15.68
CA ARG A 46 8.58 -28.34 15.10
C ARG A 46 7.59 -29.46 15.42
N ASP A 47 7.15 -29.52 16.67
CA ASP A 47 6.22 -30.57 17.13
C ASP A 47 4.85 -30.42 16.47
N GLU A 48 4.41 -29.23 16.20
CA GLU A 48 3.12 -28.93 15.56
C GLU A 48 3.21 -28.83 14.03
N GLY A 49 4.42 -28.92 13.44
CA GLY A 49 4.62 -28.96 11.99
C GLY A 49 4.46 -27.61 11.29
N PHE A 50 4.82 -26.52 11.96
CA PHE A 50 4.84 -25.19 11.30
C PHE A 50 6.00 -25.09 10.30
N ASP A 51 5.71 -24.59 9.10
CA ASP A 51 6.71 -24.35 8.04
C ASP A 51 7.64 -23.17 8.37
N THR A 52 7.11 -22.18 9.10
CA THR A 52 7.84 -20.94 9.40
C THR A 52 7.60 -20.52 10.85
N VAL A 53 8.69 -20.19 11.54
CA VAL A 53 8.67 -19.70 12.92
C VAL A 53 9.35 -18.34 12.95
N ILE A 54 8.66 -17.30 13.42
CA ILE A 54 9.17 -15.93 13.54
C ILE A 54 9.39 -15.62 15.02
N VAL A 55 10.60 -15.15 15.36
CA VAL A 55 10.96 -14.68 16.71
C VAL A 55 10.98 -13.16 16.70
N ASP A 56 10.01 -12.52 17.34
CA ASP A 56 9.97 -11.07 17.54
C ASP A 56 10.76 -10.70 18.78
N THR A 57 11.81 -9.89 18.61
CA THR A 57 12.76 -9.52 19.66
C THR A 57 12.65 -8.03 19.99
N ALA A 58 13.17 -7.65 21.16
CA ALA A 58 13.20 -6.25 21.58
C ALA A 58 13.96 -5.38 20.59
N GLY A 59 13.39 -4.21 20.26
CA GLY A 59 14.05 -3.14 19.52
C GLY A 59 14.28 -1.93 20.42
N ARG A 60 15.51 -1.43 20.48
CA ARG A 60 15.86 -0.20 21.19
C ARG A 60 16.52 0.80 20.26
N LEU A 61 16.28 2.09 20.51
CA LEU A 61 16.86 3.18 19.73
C LEU A 61 18.38 3.33 19.98
N GLN A 62 18.86 2.88 21.13
CA GLN A 62 20.29 2.93 21.47
C GLN A 62 20.85 1.53 21.47
N ILE A 63 21.93 1.34 20.74
CA ILE A 63 22.69 0.10 20.73
C ILE A 63 23.50 0.07 22.03
N ASP A 64 23.14 -0.81 22.94
CA ASP A 64 23.97 -1.14 24.08
C ASP A 64 24.56 -2.54 23.95
N THR A 65 25.68 -2.78 24.60
CA THR A 65 26.39 -4.05 24.54
C THR A 65 25.51 -5.20 25.03
N SER A 66 24.69 -4.97 26.05
CA SER A 66 23.84 -6.01 26.65
C SER A 66 22.77 -6.50 25.68
N MET A 67 22.20 -5.59 24.89
CA MET A 67 21.23 -5.95 23.84
C MET A 67 21.87 -6.74 22.71
N MET A 68 23.06 -6.35 22.28
CA MET A 68 23.79 -7.09 21.24
C MET A 68 24.15 -8.50 21.69
N GLU A 69 24.61 -8.66 22.95
CA GLU A 69 24.85 -9.95 23.53
C GLU A 69 23.59 -10.82 23.63
N GLU A 70 22.45 -10.21 23.97
CA GLU A 70 21.15 -10.90 23.98
C GLU A 70 20.79 -11.42 22.61
N MET A 71 20.89 -10.58 21.55
CA MET A 71 20.63 -11.00 20.18
C MET A 71 21.53 -12.15 19.74
N VAL A 72 22.81 -12.11 20.11
CA VAL A 72 23.76 -13.19 19.84
C VAL A 72 23.37 -14.49 20.59
N ARG A 73 22.89 -14.39 21.84
CA ARG A 73 22.40 -15.55 22.60
C ARG A 73 21.18 -16.17 21.97
N ILE A 74 20.17 -15.34 21.62
CA ILE A 74 18.95 -15.81 20.94
C ILE A 74 19.30 -16.48 19.60
N ARG A 75 20.13 -15.84 18.78
CA ARG A 75 20.60 -16.41 17.52
C ARG A 75 21.29 -17.77 17.71
N SER A 76 22.16 -17.88 18.72
CA SER A 76 22.88 -19.12 19.00
C SER A 76 21.95 -20.23 19.46
N ALA A 77 20.91 -19.89 20.23
CA ALA A 77 19.94 -20.84 20.78
C ALA A 77 19.04 -21.46 19.68
N VAL A 78 18.60 -20.67 18.70
CA VAL A 78 17.65 -21.15 17.69
C VAL A 78 18.27 -21.43 16.32
N ALA A 79 19.52 -21.00 16.08
CA ALA A 79 20.23 -21.14 14.79
C ALA A 79 19.31 -20.81 13.58
N PRO A 80 18.82 -19.57 13.45
CA PRO A 80 17.81 -19.22 12.47
C PRO A 80 18.39 -19.22 11.05
N ASP A 81 17.55 -19.53 10.05
CA ASP A 81 17.90 -19.41 8.62
C ASP A 81 18.05 -17.95 8.22
N GLU A 82 17.27 -17.07 8.83
CA GLU A 82 17.24 -15.64 8.52
C GLU A 82 17.26 -14.80 9.81
N VAL A 83 18.11 -13.78 9.80
CA VAL A 83 18.15 -12.73 10.83
C VAL A 83 17.88 -11.39 10.14
N LEU A 84 16.70 -10.85 10.34
CA LEU A 84 16.24 -9.64 9.67
C LEU A 84 16.26 -8.45 10.64
N LEU A 85 16.99 -7.39 10.29
CA LEU A 85 16.97 -6.14 11.03
C LEU A 85 15.89 -5.22 10.46
N VAL A 86 14.96 -4.80 11.32
CA VAL A 86 13.93 -3.82 10.97
C VAL A 86 14.46 -2.40 11.23
N VAL A 87 14.52 -1.58 10.18
CA VAL A 87 15.13 -0.25 10.19
C VAL A 87 14.12 0.79 9.71
N ASP A 88 14.01 1.90 10.44
CA ASP A 88 13.24 3.06 10.03
C ASP A 88 14.03 3.86 8.97
N SER A 89 13.49 3.98 7.76
CA SER A 89 14.15 4.72 6.67
C SER A 89 14.27 6.22 6.92
N MET A 90 13.49 6.76 7.86
CA MET A 90 13.46 8.19 8.16
C MET A 90 14.66 8.66 9.01
N ILE A 91 15.38 7.75 9.68
CA ILE A 91 16.56 8.11 10.49
C ILE A 91 17.83 8.35 9.65
N GLY A 92 17.73 8.28 8.31
CA GLY A 92 18.79 8.72 7.41
C GLY A 92 20.09 7.91 7.51
N GLN A 93 21.24 8.59 7.64
CA GLN A 93 22.56 7.94 7.68
C GLN A 93 22.78 7.07 8.92
N GLU A 94 22.14 7.39 10.04
CA GLU A 94 22.20 6.57 11.26
C GLU A 94 21.67 5.16 11.03
N ALA A 95 20.69 5.00 10.14
CA ALA A 95 20.19 3.70 9.74
C ALA A 95 21.28 2.80 9.13
N ALA A 96 22.17 3.38 8.35
CA ALA A 96 23.25 2.63 7.71
C ALA A 96 24.32 2.17 8.71
N GLU A 97 24.71 3.04 9.65
CA GLU A 97 25.65 2.72 10.71
C GLU A 97 25.08 1.69 11.68
N LEU A 98 23.81 1.84 12.07
CA LEU A 98 23.06 0.87 12.85
C LEU A 98 23.09 -0.51 12.18
N THR A 99 22.72 -0.56 10.91
CA THR A 99 22.68 -1.82 10.15
C THR A 99 24.05 -2.46 10.02
N ARG A 100 25.10 -1.66 9.83
CA ARG A 100 26.49 -2.14 9.81
C ARG A 100 26.87 -2.79 11.14
N SER A 101 26.60 -2.11 12.25
CA SER A 101 26.89 -2.61 13.59
C SER A 101 26.20 -3.95 13.89
N PHE A 102 24.93 -4.08 13.54
CA PHE A 102 24.18 -5.33 13.66
C PHE A 102 24.72 -6.42 12.71
N HIS A 103 25.14 -6.05 11.52
CA HIS A 103 25.70 -6.99 10.55
C HIS A 103 27.02 -7.58 11.07
N GLU A 104 27.91 -6.76 11.61
CA GLU A 104 29.21 -7.16 12.12
C GLU A 104 29.10 -7.98 13.43
N GLN A 105 28.20 -7.61 14.35
CA GLN A 105 28.12 -8.19 15.69
C GLN A 105 27.13 -9.36 15.77
N VAL A 106 25.96 -9.21 15.18
CA VAL A 106 24.89 -10.23 15.23
C VAL A 106 24.89 -11.11 13.98
N GLY A 107 25.41 -10.62 12.86
CA GLY A 107 25.43 -11.35 11.58
C GLY A 107 24.05 -11.42 10.93
N ILE A 108 23.40 -10.28 10.76
CA ILE A 108 22.12 -10.21 10.06
C ILE A 108 22.25 -10.71 8.62
N THR A 109 21.21 -11.36 8.12
CA THR A 109 21.13 -11.87 6.74
C THR A 109 20.39 -10.92 5.80
N GLY A 110 19.70 -9.94 6.37
CA GLY A 110 19.00 -8.91 5.59
C GLY A 110 18.40 -7.80 6.43
N ALA A 111 17.91 -6.77 5.76
CA ALA A 111 17.21 -5.64 6.36
C ALA A 111 15.78 -5.52 5.83
N VAL A 112 14.89 -5.04 6.69
CA VAL A 112 13.52 -4.62 6.37
C VAL A 112 13.42 -3.13 6.59
N LEU A 113 13.13 -2.35 5.55
CA LEU A 113 13.01 -0.89 5.65
C LEU A 113 11.56 -0.49 5.87
N THR A 114 11.28 0.17 6.98
CA THR A 114 9.94 0.71 7.28
C THR A 114 9.83 2.18 6.90
N LYS A 115 8.60 2.70 6.88
CA LYS A 115 8.25 4.10 6.57
C LYS A 115 8.76 4.60 5.21
N MET A 116 8.84 3.69 4.23
CA MET A 116 9.26 4.01 2.87
C MET A 116 8.27 4.90 2.11
N ASP A 117 7.06 5.07 2.62
CA ASP A 117 6.06 6.05 2.17
C ASP A 117 6.51 7.51 2.43
N GLY A 118 7.31 7.73 3.49
CA GLY A 118 7.93 9.03 3.81
C GLY A 118 9.24 9.28 3.07
N ASP A 119 9.96 8.24 2.64
CA ASP A 119 11.20 8.36 1.85
C ASP A 119 10.92 8.44 0.35
N SER A 120 10.63 9.64 -0.14
CA SER A 120 10.27 9.86 -1.54
C SER A 120 11.38 9.51 -2.54
N ARG A 121 12.65 9.42 -2.10
CA ARG A 121 13.83 9.19 -2.96
C ARG A 121 14.50 7.84 -2.74
N GLY A 122 14.16 7.09 -1.70
CA GLY A 122 14.79 5.81 -1.40
C GLY A 122 16.26 5.90 -0.99
N GLY A 123 16.70 7.07 -0.49
CA GLY A 123 18.10 7.33 -0.13
C GLY A 123 18.60 6.42 0.99
N ALA A 124 17.74 6.09 1.95
CA ALA A 124 18.06 5.18 3.04
C ALA A 124 18.43 3.78 2.52
N ALA A 125 17.70 3.25 1.54
CA ALA A 125 17.97 1.94 0.94
C ALA A 125 19.37 1.88 0.32
N LEU A 126 19.75 2.93 -0.42
CA LEU A 126 21.06 3.02 -1.04
C LEU A 126 22.19 3.08 0.01
N SER A 127 22.00 3.94 1.03
CA SER A 127 22.98 4.12 2.11
C SER A 127 23.18 2.83 2.91
N ILE A 128 22.10 2.17 3.32
CA ILE A 128 22.16 0.90 4.05
C ILE A 128 22.91 -0.14 3.23
N ARG A 129 22.54 -0.35 1.97
CA ARG A 129 23.21 -1.33 1.12
C ARG A 129 24.69 -1.02 0.92
N LYS A 130 25.06 0.24 0.73
CA LYS A 130 26.43 0.65 0.48
C LYS A 130 27.31 0.53 1.71
N VAL A 131 26.79 0.92 2.89
CA VAL A 131 27.58 1.00 4.14
C VAL A 131 27.64 -0.34 4.87
N SER A 132 26.50 -1.04 5.01
CA SER A 132 26.44 -2.31 5.75
C SER A 132 26.76 -3.54 4.90
N GLY A 133 26.60 -3.47 3.57
CA GLY A 133 26.68 -4.65 2.71
C GLY A 133 25.48 -5.61 2.84
N ALA A 134 24.60 -5.43 3.84
CA ALA A 134 23.45 -6.29 4.06
C ALA A 134 22.40 -6.12 2.94
N PRO A 135 21.81 -7.21 2.41
CA PRO A 135 20.74 -7.11 1.42
C PRO A 135 19.47 -6.58 2.07
N ILE A 136 18.73 -5.73 1.34
CA ILE A 136 17.37 -5.37 1.73
C ILE A 136 16.45 -6.44 1.18
N LYS A 137 15.58 -7.01 2.03
CA LYS A 137 14.65 -8.09 1.63
C LYS A 137 13.22 -7.60 1.50
N PHE A 138 12.79 -6.72 2.39
CA PHE A 138 11.42 -6.19 2.41
C PHE A 138 11.40 -4.69 2.65
N ILE A 139 10.30 -4.06 2.23
CA ILE A 139 9.98 -2.65 2.51
C ILE A 139 8.57 -2.55 3.07
N GLY A 140 8.38 -1.70 4.08
CA GLY A 140 7.09 -1.29 4.62
C GLY A 140 6.72 0.10 4.10
N THR A 141 5.57 0.20 3.45
CA THR A 141 5.06 1.43 2.82
C THR A 141 3.80 1.95 3.51
N GLY A 142 3.51 1.50 4.73
CA GLY A 142 2.37 1.90 5.53
C GLY A 142 2.23 1.02 6.78
N GLU A 143 1.13 1.20 7.52
CA GLU A 143 0.90 0.55 8.82
C GLU A 143 0.16 -0.80 8.73
N LYS A 144 -0.44 -1.12 7.58
CA LYS A 144 -1.20 -2.35 7.38
C LYS A 144 -0.29 -3.49 6.97
N VAL A 145 -0.71 -4.73 7.24
CA VAL A 145 0.03 -5.95 6.86
C VAL A 145 0.30 -6.00 5.35
N GLU A 146 -0.67 -5.60 4.54
CA GLU A 146 -0.55 -5.57 3.07
C GLU A 146 0.45 -4.52 2.57
N ALA A 147 0.90 -3.61 3.44
CA ALA A 147 1.92 -2.62 3.10
C ALA A 147 3.35 -3.16 3.17
N LEU A 148 3.55 -4.39 3.66
CA LEU A 148 4.84 -5.08 3.59
C LEU A 148 5.01 -5.71 2.19
N GLN A 149 6.10 -5.35 1.52
CA GLN A 149 6.38 -5.80 0.15
C GLN A 149 7.81 -6.32 0.03
N PRO A 150 8.08 -7.31 -0.85
CA PRO A 150 9.44 -7.68 -1.22
C PRO A 150 10.20 -6.49 -1.80
N PHE A 151 11.50 -6.43 -1.52
CA PHE A 151 12.35 -5.40 -2.10
C PHE A 151 12.73 -5.75 -3.55
N HIS A 152 12.42 -4.84 -4.47
CA HIS A 152 12.78 -4.94 -5.88
C HIS A 152 13.83 -3.88 -6.23
N PRO A 153 15.12 -4.24 -6.40
CA PRO A 153 16.19 -3.28 -6.64
C PRO A 153 15.95 -2.38 -7.88
N GLU A 154 15.45 -2.96 -8.96
CA GLU A 154 15.18 -2.24 -10.21
C GLU A 154 14.09 -1.16 -10.04
N ARG A 155 13.02 -1.48 -9.30
CA ARG A 155 11.95 -0.53 -8.99
C ARG A 155 12.46 0.60 -8.10
N MET A 156 13.29 0.27 -7.11
CA MET A 156 13.91 1.25 -6.24
C MET A 156 14.84 2.17 -7.03
N ALA A 157 15.68 1.62 -7.92
CA ALA A 157 16.54 2.41 -8.80
C ALA A 157 15.72 3.37 -9.69
N SER A 158 14.65 2.89 -10.31
CA SER A 158 13.74 3.72 -11.12
C SER A 158 13.10 4.85 -10.29
N ARG A 159 12.71 4.56 -9.04
CA ARG A 159 12.16 5.56 -8.11
C ARG A 159 13.20 6.62 -7.74
N ILE A 160 14.44 6.21 -7.43
CA ILE A 160 15.56 7.13 -7.12
C ILE A 160 15.85 8.04 -8.30
N LEU A 161 15.84 7.51 -9.53
CA LEU A 161 16.07 8.26 -10.77
C LEU A 161 14.89 9.14 -11.20
N GLY A 162 13.75 9.10 -10.46
CA GLY A 162 12.56 9.88 -10.79
C GLY A 162 11.78 9.34 -11.99
N MET A 163 12.05 8.12 -12.42
CA MET A 163 11.36 7.46 -13.55
C MET A 163 9.98 6.90 -13.16
N GLY A 164 9.60 6.98 -11.88
CA GLY A 164 8.36 6.44 -11.35
C GLY A 164 8.40 4.91 -11.16
N ASP A 165 7.32 4.36 -10.63
CA ASP A 165 7.15 2.91 -10.43
C ASP A 165 5.97 2.41 -11.26
N VAL A 166 6.12 2.45 -12.58
CA VAL A 166 5.08 2.05 -13.55
C VAL A 166 4.76 0.56 -13.42
N LEU A 167 5.75 -0.28 -13.12
CA LEU A 167 5.55 -1.74 -12.98
C LEU A 167 4.61 -2.07 -11.80
N THR A 168 4.83 -1.46 -10.65
CA THR A 168 3.93 -1.62 -9.50
C THR A 168 2.51 -1.13 -9.81
N LEU A 169 2.37 -0.05 -10.57
CA LEU A 169 1.06 0.44 -11.00
C LEU A 169 0.35 -0.58 -11.90
N VAL A 170 1.07 -1.14 -12.88
CA VAL A 170 0.54 -2.17 -13.79
C VAL A 170 0.14 -3.43 -13.03
N GLU A 171 0.97 -3.92 -12.11
CA GLU A 171 0.67 -5.11 -11.30
C GLU A 171 -0.56 -4.90 -10.38
N LYS A 172 -0.68 -3.73 -9.74
CA LYS A 172 -1.87 -3.40 -8.96
C LYS A 172 -3.11 -3.34 -9.83
N ALA A 173 -3.01 -2.75 -11.02
CA ALA A 173 -4.11 -2.73 -11.97
C ALA A 173 -4.51 -4.14 -12.40
N GLN A 174 -3.55 -5.00 -12.72
CA GLN A 174 -3.81 -6.39 -13.13
C GLN A 174 -4.45 -7.25 -12.02
N LYS A 175 -4.09 -7.05 -10.76
CA LYS A 175 -4.68 -7.79 -9.62
C LYS A 175 -6.14 -7.43 -9.34
N GLU A 176 -6.52 -6.17 -9.60
CA GLU A 176 -7.84 -5.64 -9.24
C GLU A 176 -8.84 -5.70 -10.42
N VAL A 177 -8.36 -5.94 -11.64
CA VAL A 177 -9.18 -5.91 -12.85
C VAL A 177 -9.38 -7.33 -13.39
N GLU A 178 -10.60 -7.86 -13.28
CA GLU A 178 -10.97 -9.07 -14.00
C GLU A 178 -11.07 -8.79 -15.50
N ILE A 179 -10.48 -9.64 -16.33
CA ILE A 179 -10.46 -9.50 -17.80
C ILE A 179 -11.89 -9.32 -18.36
N ALA A 180 -12.87 -10.01 -17.78
CA ALA A 180 -14.28 -9.90 -18.16
C ALA A 180 -14.88 -8.50 -17.91
N ASP A 181 -14.39 -7.77 -16.90
CA ASP A 181 -14.86 -6.41 -16.62
C ASP A 181 -14.27 -5.40 -17.61
N VAL A 182 -13.04 -5.63 -18.09
CA VAL A 182 -12.39 -4.81 -19.13
C VAL A 182 -13.15 -4.94 -20.45
N GLU A 183 -13.49 -6.13 -20.88
CA GLU A 183 -14.24 -6.36 -22.13
C GLU A 183 -15.66 -5.75 -22.09
N LYS A 184 -16.37 -5.90 -20.96
CA LYS A 184 -17.70 -5.26 -20.78
C LYS A 184 -17.61 -3.74 -20.86
N MET A 185 -16.58 -3.18 -20.23
CA MET A 185 -16.35 -1.76 -20.20
C MET A 185 -15.99 -1.24 -21.60
N GLN A 186 -15.16 -1.96 -22.32
CA GLN A 186 -14.77 -1.65 -23.68
C GLN A 186 -15.98 -1.60 -24.63
N ARG A 187 -16.92 -2.57 -24.53
CA ARG A 187 -18.18 -2.55 -25.28
C ARG A 187 -19.05 -1.34 -24.92
N LYS A 188 -19.24 -1.05 -23.64
CA LYS A 188 -20.03 0.11 -23.19
C LYS A 188 -19.46 1.45 -23.65
N LEU A 189 -18.12 1.57 -23.71
CA LEU A 189 -17.46 2.76 -24.25
C LEU A 189 -17.66 2.89 -25.76
N GLN A 190 -17.62 1.79 -26.52
CA GLN A 190 -17.88 1.77 -27.97
C GLN A 190 -19.34 2.11 -28.29
N GLU A 191 -20.29 1.69 -27.47
CA GLU A 191 -21.72 1.93 -27.62
C GLU A 191 -22.16 3.29 -27.06
N ALA A 192 -21.24 4.13 -26.57
CA ALA A 192 -21.51 5.39 -25.87
C ALA A 192 -22.52 5.24 -24.70
N SER A 193 -22.62 4.04 -24.12
CA SER A 193 -23.58 3.67 -23.08
C SER A 193 -23.02 3.80 -21.65
N PHE A 194 -21.89 4.54 -21.48
CA PHE A 194 -21.27 4.79 -20.18
C PHE A 194 -22.20 5.60 -19.27
N ASP A 195 -22.51 5.04 -18.10
CA ASP A 195 -23.46 5.60 -17.14
C ASP A 195 -22.82 5.93 -15.77
N PHE A 196 -23.60 6.49 -14.82
CA PHE A 196 -23.10 6.79 -13.48
C PHE A 196 -22.80 5.55 -12.65
N SER A 197 -23.42 4.41 -12.92
CA SER A 197 -23.10 3.15 -12.24
C SER A 197 -21.72 2.65 -12.65
N ASP A 198 -21.37 2.79 -13.93
CA ASP A 198 -20.04 2.44 -14.43
C ASP A 198 -18.98 3.39 -13.88
N PHE A 199 -19.28 4.68 -13.80
CA PHE A 199 -18.40 5.67 -13.19
C PHE A 199 -18.08 5.32 -11.73
N VAL A 200 -19.09 4.95 -10.91
CA VAL A 200 -18.89 4.55 -9.51
C VAL A 200 -18.07 3.27 -9.41
N LYS A 201 -18.28 2.29 -10.29
CA LYS A 201 -17.48 1.07 -10.33
C LYS A 201 -16.00 1.38 -10.59
N GLN A 202 -15.71 2.25 -11.57
CA GLN A 202 -14.33 2.69 -11.83
C GLN A 202 -13.70 3.40 -10.64
N MET A 203 -14.45 4.30 -10.01
CA MET A 203 -13.96 5.01 -8.82
C MET A 203 -13.66 4.08 -7.67
N ARG A 204 -14.47 3.04 -7.45
CA ARG A 204 -14.21 2.01 -6.43
C ARG A 204 -12.97 1.19 -6.78
N LEU A 205 -12.77 0.86 -8.05
CA LEU A 205 -11.58 0.15 -8.50
C LEU A 205 -10.32 0.97 -8.19
N ILE A 206 -10.29 2.26 -8.57
CA ILE A 206 -9.18 3.16 -8.27
C ILE A 206 -8.92 3.25 -6.75
N LYS A 207 -9.97 3.32 -5.93
CA LYS A 207 -9.83 3.33 -4.46
C LYS A 207 -9.25 2.03 -3.90
N ARG A 208 -9.56 0.87 -4.47
CA ARG A 208 -8.97 -0.42 -4.08
C ARG A 208 -7.49 -0.50 -4.41
N MET A 209 -7.05 0.11 -5.51
CA MET A 209 -5.64 0.18 -5.89
C MET A 209 -4.79 1.04 -4.94
N GLY A 210 -5.43 1.82 -4.05
CA GLY A 210 -4.77 2.68 -3.06
C GLY A 210 -5.27 4.12 -3.07
N SER A 211 -4.59 5.01 -2.30
CA SER A 211 -4.93 6.43 -2.32
C SER A 211 -4.62 7.06 -3.69
N LEU A 212 -5.44 7.99 -4.14
CA LEU A 212 -5.21 8.71 -5.39
C LEU A 212 -3.82 9.37 -5.42
N GLY A 213 -3.39 9.93 -4.27
CA GLY A 213 -2.05 10.50 -4.11
C GLY A 213 -0.93 9.48 -4.28
N GLY A 214 -1.11 8.25 -3.76
CA GLY A 214 -0.15 7.16 -3.93
C GLY A 214 -0.02 6.73 -5.39
N LEU A 215 -1.13 6.61 -6.11
CA LEU A 215 -1.14 6.26 -7.53
C LEU A 215 -0.49 7.35 -8.40
N MET A 216 -0.80 8.63 -8.13
CA MET A 216 -0.23 9.76 -8.86
C MET A 216 1.29 9.87 -8.68
N LYS A 217 1.80 9.58 -7.48
CA LYS A 217 3.26 9.56 -7.21
C LYS A 217 4.01 8.46 -7.98
N MET A 218 3.31 7.42 -8.46
CA MET A 218 3.90 6.35 -9.27
C MET A 218 4.04 6.71 -10.76
N ILE A 219 3.33 7.76 -11.21
CA ILE A 219 3.38 8.21 -12.62
C ILE A 219 4.60 9.14 -12.81
N PRO A 220 5.45 8.90 -13.82
CA PRO A 220 6.59 9.75 -14.13
C PRO A 220 6.16 11.21 -14.37
N GLY A 221 6.82 12.16 -13.72
CA GLY A 221 6.54 13.59 -13.84
C GLY A 221 5.41 14.13 -12.97
N MET A 222 4.58 13.27 -12.34
CA MET A 222 3.50 13.67 -11.44
C MET A 222 3.86 13.64 -9.94
N ASN A 223 5.05 13.24 -9.59
CA ASN A 223 5.56 13.18 -8.21
C ASN A 223 5.69 14.55 -7.50
N LYS A 224 5.52 15.67 -8.24
CA LYS A 224 5.57 17.04 -7.72
C LYS A 224 4.21 17.66 -7.45
N ILE A 225 3.12 16.90 -7.54
CA ILE A 225 1.78 17.41 -7.26
C ILE A 225 1.67 17.71 -5.76
N ASP A 226 1.21 18.92 -5.45
CA ASP A 226 0.99 19.36 -4.08
C ASP A 226 -0.06 18.50 -3.36
N ASP A 227 0.24 18.10 -2.13
CA ASP A 227 -0.67 17.30 -1.29
C ASP A 227 -2.01 18.02 -1.05
N GLY A 228 -2.04 19.35 -1.12
CA GLY A 228 -3.26 20.15 -1.05
C GLY A 228 -4.18 19.89 -2.25
N MET A 229 -3.63 19.82 -3.45
CA MET A 229 -4.40 19.51 -4.67
C MET A 229 -4.94 18.07 -4.64
N LEU A 230 -4.18 17.13 -4.12
CA LEU A 230 -4.60 15.74 -3.97
C LEU A 230 -5.78 15.60 -2.98
N LYS A 231 -5.70 16.26 -1.83
CA LYS A 231 -6.79 16.30 -0.84
C LYS A 231 -8.06 16.97 -1.41
N GLN A 232 -7.92 18.03 -2.20
CA GLN A 232 -9.05 18.66 -2.88
C GLN A 232 -9.69 17.72 -3.90
N GLY A 233 -8.89 16.98 -4.67
CA GLY A 233 -9.38 15.96 -5.61
C GLY A 233 -10.16 14.86 -4.90
N GLU A 234 -9.63 14.31 -3.81
CA GLU A 234 -10.31 13.29 -3.00
C GLU A 234 -11.63 13.80 -2.39
N ALA A 235 -11.64 15.05 -1.89
CA ALA A 235 -12.87 15.69 -1.39
C ALA A 235 -13.91 15.87 -2.50
N GLN A 236 -13.48 16.25 -3.69
CA GLN A 236 -14.37 16.38 -4.86
C GLN A 236 -14.99 15.04 -5.25
N LEU A 237 -14.19 13.96 -5.25
CA LEU A 237 -14.67 12.61 -5.54
C LEU A 237 -15.71 12.13 -4.52
N LYS A 238 -15.48 12.39 -3.23
CA LYS A 238 -16.47 12.08 -2.18
C LYS A 238 -17.80 12.82 -2.39
N ARG A 239 -17.76 14.09 -2.84
CA ARG A 239 -18.98 14.87 -3.16
C ARG A 239 -19.73 14.24 -4.33
N ILE A 240 -19.02 13.86 -5.39
CA ILE A 240 -19.61 13.20 -6.56
C ILE A 240 -20.26 11.87 -6.16
N GLU A 241 -19.58 11.05 -5.34
CA GLU A 241 -20.14 9.81 -4.83
C GLU A 241 -21.42 10.02 -4.01
N ALA A 242 -21.47 11.04 -3.16
CA ALA A 242 -22.66 11.36 -2.38
C ALA A 242 -23.84 11.76 -3.28
N MET A 243 -23.59 12.57 -4.31
CA MET A 243 -24.60 12.96 -5.28
C MET A 243 -25.12 11.76 -6.08
N ILE A 244 -24.24 10.89 -6.57
CA ILE A 244 -24.62 9.66 -7.28
C ILE A 244 -25.34 8.68 -6.34
N GLY A 245 -24.91 8.58 -5.08
CA GLY A 245 -25.57 7.78 -4.04
C GLY A 245 -27.01 8.20 -3.79
N SER A 246 -27.34 9.48 -3.98
CA SER A 246 -28.70 10.03 -3.85
C SER A 246 -29.58 9.84 -5.10
N MET A 247 -29.04 9.32 -6.20
CA MET A 247 -29.78 8.98 -7.42
C MET A 247 -30.49 7.63 -7.28
N THR A 248 -31.63 7.49 -7.94
CA THR A 248 -32.28 6.20 -8.15
C THR A 248 -31.47 5.35 -9.14
N ALA A 249 -31.73 4.02 -9.19
CA ALA A 249 -31.07 3.14 -10.17
C ALA A 249 -31.30 3.64 -11.60
N GLN A 250 -32.53 4.00 -11.94
CA GLN A 250 -32.91 4.52 -13.26
C GLN A 250 -32.19 5.82 -13.62
N GLU A 251 -31.95 6.71 -12.65
CA GLU A 251 -31.22 7.97 -12.88
C GLU A 251 -29.71 7.74 -13.06
N ARG A 252 -29.16 6.70 -12.44
CA ARG A 252 -27.76 6.30 -12.63
C ARG A 252 -27.53 5.68 -14.00
N GLU A 253 -28.45 4.85 -14.45
CA GLU A 253 -28.40 4.17 -15.76
C GLU A 253 -28.74 5.11 -16.93
N ASN A 254 -29.56 6.13 -16.68
CA ASN A 254 -29.96 7.09 -17.72
C ASN A 254 -29.72 8.56 -17.29
N PRO A 255 -28.49 9.07 -17.47
CA PRO A 255 -28.11 10.43 -17.10
C PRO A 255 -28.94 11.52 -17.79
N ASP A 256 -29.50 11.24 -18.97
CA ASP A 256 -30.28 12.22 -19.77
C ASP A 256 -31.61 12.57 -19.10
N LEU A 257 -32.15 11.70 -18.23
CA LEU A 257 -33.30 12.02 -17.38
C LEU A 257 -33.05 13.21 -16.44
N LEU A 258 -31.80 13.36 -15.99
CA LEU A 258 -31.45 14.47 -15.12
C LEU A 258 -31.26 15.77 -15.86
N ALA A 259 -30.87 15.73 -17.14
CA ALA A 259 -30.73 16.91 -17.97
C ALA A 259 -32.09 17.56 -18.22
N SER A 260 -33.14 16.76 -18.47
CA SER A 260 -34.49 17.22 -18.80
C SER A 260 -35.36 17.61 -17.60
N GLN A 261 -35.02 17.14 -16.36
CA GLN A 261 -35.90 17.29 -15.19
C GLN A 261 -35.24 17.99 -13.99
N PRO A 262 -35.41 19.32 -13.84
CA PRO A 262 -34.83 20.11 -12.76
C PRO A 262 -35.27 19.66 -11.34
N SER A 263 -36.45 19.10 -11.18
CA SER A 263 -36.98 18.60 -9.93
C SER A 263 -36.16 17.45 -9.37
N ARG A 264 -35.65 16.55 -10.22
CA ARG A 264 -34.78 15.44 -9.85
C ARG A 264 -33.44 15.93 -9.33
N ARG A 265 -32.84 16.93 -10.01
CA ARG A 265 -31.59 17.55 -9.61
C ARG A 265 -31.69 18.19 -8.21
N ARG A 266 -32.79 18.91 -7.92
CA ARG A 266 -33.07 19.47 -6.60
C ARG A 266 -33.22 18.40 -5.53
N ARG A 267 -33.88 17.28 -5.85
CA ARG A 267 -34.01 16.14 -4.91
C ARG A 267 -32.65 15.50 -4.60
N ILE A 268 -31.83 15.28 -5.64
CA ILE A 268 -30.47 14.74 -5.49
C ILE A 268 -29.62 15.69 -4.65
N ALA A 269 -29.65 16.98 -4.92
CA ALA A 269 -28.94 18.00 -4.14
C ALA A 269 -29.33 17.95 -2.67
N LYS A 270 -30.64 17.93 -2.36
CA LYS A 270 -31.13 17.82 -1.00
C LYS A 270 -30.71 16.51 -0.31
N GLY A 271 -30.80 15.38 -1.02
CA GLY A 271 -30.45 14.06 -0.49
C GLY A 271 -28.95 13.87 -0.22
N SER A 272 -28.11 14.52 -1.01
CA SER A 272 -26.64 14.47 -0.87
C SER A 272 -26.06 15.56 0.02
N GLY A 273 -26.86 16.54 0.49
CA GLY A 273 -26.39 17.69 1.28
C GLY A 273 -25.60 18.72 0.46
N HIS A 274 -25.83 18.77 -0.87
CA HIS A 274 -25.16 19.69 -1.80
C HIS A 274 -26.14 20.71 -2.42
N GLN A 275 -25.57 21.71 -3.11
CA GLN A 275 -26.38 22.72 -3.81
C GLN A 275 -26.81 22.20 -5.20
N PRO A 276 -27.96 22.61 -5.72
CA PRO A 276 -28.42 22.26 -7.08
C PRO A 276 -27.39 22.58 -8.17
N THR A 277 -26.69 23.70 -8.03
CA THR A 277 -25.60 24.12 -8.92
C THR A 277 -24.43 23.18 -8.99
N GLU A 278 -24.13 22.48 -7.88
CA GLU A 278 -23.08 21.46 -7.83
C GLU A 278 -23.51 20.20 -8.60
N VAL A 279 -24.78 19.82 -8.51
CA VAL A 279 -25.35 18.72 -9.31
C VAL A 279 -25.36 19.07 -10.80
N ASP A 280 -25.71 20.30 -11.16
CA ASP A 280 -25.67 20.78 -12.54
C ASP A 280 -24.24 20.74 -13.12
N LYS A 281 -23.25 21.18 -12.32
CA LYS A 281 -21.85 21.12 -12.71
C LYS A 281 -21.36 19.68 -12.89
N MET A 282 -21.68 18.79 -11.96
CA MET A 282 -21.33 17.36 -12.06
C MET A 282 -21.91 16.73 -13.33
N LEU A 283 -23.16 17.02 -13.66
CA LEU A 283 -23.80 16.54 -14.89
C LEU A 283 -23.08 17.05 -16.13
N ALA A 284 -22.77 18.35 -16.18
CA ALA A 284 -22.07 18.96 -17.32
C ALA A 284 -20.68 18.37 -17.51
N ASP A 285 -19.94 18.16 -16.41
CA ASP A 285 -18.61 17.55 -16.45
C ASP A 285 -18.67 16.07 -16.88
N PHE A 286 -19.68 15.32 -16.41
CA PHE A 286 -19.93 13.94 -16.83
C PHE A 286 -20.27 13.84 -18.32
N GLN A 287 -21.11 14.73 -18.84
CA GLN A 287 -21.45 14.77 -20.26
C GLN A 287 -20.24 15.10 -21.14
N LYS A 288 -19.40 16.05 -20.72
CA LYS A 288 -18.13 16.35 -21.40
C LYS A 288 -17.23 15.11 -21.44
N MET A 289 -17.03 14.46 -20.29
CA MET A 289 -16.22 13.24 -20.20
C MET A 289 -16.75 12.16 -21.14
N ARG A 290 -18.07 11.93 -21.17
CA ARG A 290 -18.73 10.98 -22.07
C ARG A 290 -18.50 11.30 -23.55
N GLY A 291 -18.42 12.58 -23.90
CA GLY A 291 -18.12 13.03 -25.25
C GLY A 291 -16.66 12.86 -25.69
N PHE A 292 -15.71 12.91 -24.76
CA PHE A 292 -14.29 12.72 -25.05
C PHE A 292 -13.86 11.24 -25.17
N MET A 293 -14.58 10.32 -24.52
CA MET A 293 -14.21 8.92 -24.49
C MET A 293 -14.14 8.23 -25.86
N PRO A 294 -15.06 8.44 -26.81
CA PRO A 294 -14.97 7.82 -28.13
C PRO A 294 -13.75 8.28 -28.96
N VAL A 295 -13.32 9.53 -28.77
CA VAL A 295 -12.23 10.15 -29.56
C VAL A 295 -10.86 9.63 -29.12
N SER A 296 -10.66 9.42 -27.83
CA SER A 296 -9.38 8.90 -27.28
C SER A 296 -9.10 7.46 -27.70
N TYR A 297 -10.15 6.67 -27.94
CA TYR A 297 -10.02 5.26 -28.31
C TYR A 297 -9.60 5.05 -29.77
N THR A 298 -10.04 5.91 -30.65
CA THR A 298 -9.62 5.88 -32.09
C THR A 298 -8.16 6.22 -32.27
N HIS A 299 -7.59 7.09 -31.43
CA HIS A 299 -6.16 7.43 -31.48
C HIS A 299 -5.24 6.34 -30.92
N LEU A 300 -5.64 5.59 -29.88
CA LEU A 300 -4.86 4.47 -29.34
C LEU A 300 -4.79 3.30 -30.35
N ARG A 301 -5.88 3.02 -31.06
CA ARG A 301 -5.93 1.95 -32.08
C ARG A 301 -5.12 2.29 -33.33
N ALA A 302 -4.97 3.56 -33.68
CA ALA A 302 -4.14 4.00 -34.82
C ALA A 302 -2.63 3.84 -34.53
N HIS A 303 -2.21 3.80 -33.25
CA HIS A 303 -0.82 3.56 -32.88
C HIS A 303 -0.45 2.07 -32.81
N GLU A 304 -1.39 1.18 -32.50
CA GLU A 304 -1.15 -0.28 -32.50
C GLU A 304 -1.06 -0.89 -33.90
N THR A 305 -1.71 -0.30 -34.91
CA THR A 305 -1.67 -0.78 -36.31
C THR A 305 -0.47 -0.24 -37.12
N SER A 306 0.40 0.55 -36.49
CA SER A 306 1.59 1.14 -37.16
C SER A 306 2.91 0.49 -36.79
N ILE A 307 2.84 -0.67 -36.10
CA ILE A 307 4.03 -1.49 -35.72
C ILE A 307 3.84 -2.90 -36.31
N ASP A 308 3.67 -2.98 -37.62
CA ASP A 308 3.92 -4.19 -38.43
C ASP A 308 4.87 -3.85 -39.60
#